data_9a1b84b22fc6f2d8d46942cba7ed682a
#
_entry.id   9a1b84b22fc6f2d8d46942cba7ed682a
#
_cell.length_a   1.000
_cell.length_b   1.000
_cell.length_c   1.000
_cell.angle_alpha   90.00
_cell.angle_beta   90.00
_cell.angle_gamma   90.00
#
_symmetry.space_group_name_H-M   'P 1'
#
loop_
_entity.id
_entity.type
_entity.pdbx_description
1 polymer ?
#
loop_
_entity_poly.entity_id
_entity_poly.type
_entity_poly.pdbx_seq_one_letter_code
_entity_poly.pdbx_strand_id
1 'polypeptide(L)'
;MRNQTGFADFEYSNRKRKTKREEFLDIMDHVIQWDEWTSLIMPYYPTGKRGRPTRGAEIMLRMYLLQNWFNLSDEGVEDAIYDSYAFRKFMGINFMEEQTPDATTLCKFRKLLDENGITKLFFDSMKDFLDKRGKMMHGGSIVDASIIEAPTSTKNEEGKRDPEMHSLKKGNQWYFGERFHIGTDSGTGYIHSVEVTAANVNERDVVPILVREDDRVVYADAGYCGIEKRDDIKNDPHLSTIDWRINQQKPYRKNTWKPGQGTYWFKYMEYQKSRVRSKVEYPFLIIKRIFGYRKVRYRGLHKNRTHAYLLCSLANLYMLAQARQPEAT
;
A
#
# COMPACT_ATOMS: atom_id res chain seq x y z
N MET A 1 10.33 24.35 12.45
CA MET A 1 10.88 24.34 13.83
C MET A 1 9.74 24.48 14.81
N ARG A 2 9.30 23.37 15.41
CA ARG A 2 8.28 23.39 16.47
C ARG A 2 8.88 22.67 17.69
N ASN A 3 9.82 23.31 18.35
CA ASN A 3 10.47 22.82 19.56
C ASN A 3 10.12 23.69 20.77
N GLN A 4 8.83 23.84 21.06
CA GLN A 4 8.44 24.23 22.41
C GLN A 4 8.11 22.93 23.17
N THR A 5 9.02 22.54 24.05
CA THR A 5 8.81 21.42 24.98
C THR A 5 7.71 21.78 25.95
N GLY A 6 6.58 21.09 25.82
CA GLY A 6 5.46 21.20 26.76
C GLY A 6 5.77 20.47 28.08
N PHE A 7 4.99 20.76 29.13
CA PHE A 7 5.11 20.08 30.42
C PHE A 7 5.01 18.54 30.29
N ALA A 8 4.16 18.07 29.37
CA ALA A 8 4.03 16.66 29.03
C ALA A 8 5.33 16.07 28.47
N ASP A 9 6.09 16.81 27.66
CA ASP A 9 7.35 16.32 27.07
C ASP A 9 8.40 16.08 28.16
N PHE A 10 8.43 16.93 29.20
CA PHE A 10 9.30 16.76 30.36
C PHE A 10 8.91 15.53 31.18
N GLU A 11 7.62 15.33 31.44
CA GLU A 11 7.11 14.14 32.14
C GLU A 11 7.46 12.85 31.37
N TYR A 12 7.25 12.85 30.05
CA TYR A 12 7.55 11.72 29.21
C TYR A 12 9.03 11.49 28.95
N SER A 13 9.90 12.50 29.05
CA SER A 13 11.36 12.35 28.92
C SER A 13 11.98 11.48 30.01
N ASN A 14 11.35 11.43 31.19
CA ASN A 14 11.80 10.63 32.34
C ASN A 14 11.38 9.15 32.31
N ARG A 15 10.72 8.69 31.25
CA ARG A 15 10.32 7.29 31.12
C ARG A 15 11.51 6.36 30.92
N LYS A 16 11.43 5.15 31.50
CA LYS A 16 12.47 4.11 31.35
C LYS A 16 12.66 3.63 29.92
N ARG A 17 11.66 3.73 29.06
CA ARG A 17 11.71 3.30 27.64
C ARG A 17 10.69 4.06 26.79
N LYS A 18 10.96 4.18 25.51
CA LYS A 18 9.96 4.52 24.47
C LYS A 18 9.03 3.36 24.19
N THR A 19 7.79 3.65 23.78
CA THR A 19 6.88 2.61 23.29
C THR A 19 7.23 2.25 21.84
N LYS A 20 6.96 0.99 21.44
CA LYS A 20 7.16 0.58 20.03
C LYS A 20 6.42 1.46 19.02
N ARG A 21 5.25 2.00 19.42
CA ARG A 21 4.49 2.95 18.61
C ARG A 21 5.24 4.28 18.43
N GLU A 22 5.83 4.81 19.49
CA GLU A 22 6.62 6.02 19.44
C GLU A 22 7.89 5.84 18.60
N GLU A 23 8.60 4.72 18.77
CA GLU A 23 9.76 4.37 17.95
C GLU A 23 9.40 4.30 16.47
N PHE A 24 8.29 3.64 16.13
CA PHE A 24 7.78 3.58 14.77
C PHE A 24 7.48 4.97 14.20
N LEU A 25 6.79 5.83 14.95
CA LEU A 25 6.42 7.17 14.50
C LEU A 25 7.65 8.09 14.39
N ASP A 26 8.61 7.99 15.30
CA ASP A 26 9.88 8.72 15.22
C ASP A 26 10.63 8.33 13.92
N ILE A 27 10.68 7.04 13.57
CA ILE A 27 11.31 6.59 12.33
C ILE A 27 10.57 7.11 11.10
N MET A 28 9.22 7.01 11.09
CA MET A 28 8.41 7.49 9.97
C MET A 28 8.55 8.99 9.77
N ASP A 29 8.61 9.78 10.84
CA ASP A 29 8.80 11.22 10.78
C ASP A 29 10.11 11.60 10.07
N HIS A 30 11.18 10.80 10.24
CA HIS A 30 12.48 11.00 9.58
C HIS A 30 12.54 10.47 8.13
N VAL A 31 11.69 9.53 7.74
CA VAL A 31 11.73 8.91 6.42
C VAL A 31 10.83 9.64 5.43
N ILE A 32 9.72 10.20 5.91
CA ILE A 32 8.76 10.93 5.07
C ILE A 32 9.35 12.23 4.59
N GLN A 33 9.14 12.54 3.32
CA GLN A 33 9.54 13.79 2.69
C GLN A 33 8.42 14.82 2.85
N TRP A 34 8.30 15.39 4.06
CA TRP A 34 7.20 16.28 4.41
C TRP A 34 7.04 17.47 3.47
N ASP A 35 8.14 18.14 3.12
CA ASP A 35 8.13 19.31 2.22
C ASP A 35 7.61 18.93 0.83
N GLU A 36 8.06 17.78 0.29
CA GLU A 36 7.64 17.30 -1.02
C GLU A 36 6.15 16.93 -1.01
N TRP A 37 5.71 16.09 -0.06
CA TRP A 37 4.32 15.66 0.00
C TRP A 37 3.37 16.83 0.32
N THR A 38 3.78 17.76 1.18
CA THR A 38 3.00 18.96 1.47
C THR A 38 2.89 19.85 0.24
N SER A 39 3.98 19.99 -0.54
CA SER A 39 3.97 20.78 -1.77
C SER A 39 2.98 20.25 -2.82
N LEU A 40 2.77 18.93 -2.88
CA LEU A 40 1.77 18.31 -3.75
C LEU A 40 0.32 18.62 -3.34
N ILE A 41 0.09 18.89 -2.05
CA ILE A 41 -1.22 19.23 -1.51
C ILE A 41 -1.54 20.72 -1.70
N MET A 42 -0.53 21.60 -1.52
CA MET A 42 -0.71 23.04 -1.43
C MET A 42 -1.49 23.70 -2.58
N PRO A 43 -1.34 23.28 -3.86
CA PRO A 43 -2.11 23.87 -4.96
C PRO A 43 -3.63 23.75 -4.81
N TYR A 44 -4.10 22.74 -4.10
CA TYR A 44 -5.49 22.42 -3.91
C TYR A 44 -6.01 22.80 -2.51
N TYR A 45 -5.09 23.17 -1.61
CA TYR A 45 -5.41 23.39 -0.20
C TYR A 45 -6.04 24.77 0.03
N PRO A 46 -7.15 24.85 0.81
CA PRO A 46 -7.82 26.13 1.07
C PRO A 46 -6.88 27.13 1.74
N THR A 47 -6.83 28.37 1.22
CA THR A 47 -5.93 29.41 1.73
C THR A 47 -6.42 30.11 3.00
N GLY A 48 -7.62 29.81 3.49
CA GLY A 48 -8.15 30.34 4.75
C GLY A 48 -8.36 31.85 4.80
N LYS A 49 -8.51 32.53 3.64
CA LYS A 49 -8.64 34.00 3.56
C LYS A 49 -9.92 34.56 4.20
N ARG A 50 -10.94 33.75 4.43
CA ARG A 50 -12.21 34.16 5.08
C ARG A 50 -12.63 33.09 6.07
N GLY A 51 -13.05 33.49 7.27
CA GLY A 51 -13.54 32.58 8.32
C GLY A 51 -12.45 32.03 9.25
N ARG A 52 -12.73 30.87 9.88
CA ARG A 52 -11.79 30.20 10.78
C ARG A 52 -10.53 29.79 9.99
N PRO A 53 -9.32 30.05 10.50
CA PRO A 53 -8.09 29.62 9.86
C PRO A 53 -8.10 28.11 9.58
N THR A 54 -7.68 27.72 8.38
CA THR A 54 -7.52 26.30 8.03
C THR A 54 -6.36 25.71 8.82
N ARG A 55 -6.50 24.43 9.20
CA ARG A 55 -5.39 23.67 9.77
C ARG A 55 -4.29 23.54 8.73
N GLY A 56 -3.04 23.49 9.15
CA GLY A 56 -1.91 23.30 8.25
C GLY A 56 -2.03 21.99 7.46
N ALA A 57 -1.68 22.01 6.17
CA ALA A 57 -1.77 20.82 5.30
C ALA A 57 -0.94 19.65 5.85
N GLU A 58 0.23 19.94 6.43
CA GLU A 58 1.08 18.92 7.08
C GLU A 58 0.40 18.28 8.28
N ILE A 59 -0.26 19.06 9.14
CA ILE A 59 -1.01 18.53 10.30
C ILE A 59 -2.13 17.57 9.83
N MET A 60 -2.86 17.96 8.80
CA MET A 60 -3.90 17.11 8.22
C MET A 60 -3.33 15.85 7.59
N LEU A 61 -2.20 15.95 6.91
CA LEU A 61 -1.50 14.79 6.37
C LEU A 61 -1.05 13.86 7.49
N ARG A 62 -0.41 14.36 8.55
CA ARG A 62 0.01 13.58 9.73
C ARG A 62 -1.16 12.83 10.35
N MET A 63 -2.30 13.47 10.55
CA MET A 63 -3.52 12.82 11.05
C MET A 63 -4.00 11.71 10.09
N TYR A 64 -4.00 11.96 8.79
CA TYR A 64 -4.40 10.97 7.79
C TYR A 64 -3.45 9.76 7.75
N LEU A 65 -2.16 9.96 7.91
CA LEU A 65 -1.18 8.88 8.00
C LEU A 65 -1.39 8.02 9.26
N LEU A 66 -1.61 8.65 10.44
CA LEU A 66 -1.95 7.94 11.67
C LEU A 66 -3.19 7.07 11.48
N GLN A 67 -4.24 7.61 10.88
CA GLN A 67 -5.46 6.86 10.59
C GLN A 67 -5.17 5.57 9.80
N ASN A 68 -4.32 5.66 8.77
CA ASN A 68 -4.03 4.53 7.89
C ASN A 68 -3.07 3.52 8.49
N TRP A 69 -2.02 3.93 9.17
CA TRP A 69 -1.08 3.01 9.83
C TRP A 69 -1.71 2.20 10.95
N PHE A 70 -2.66 2.80 11.69
CA PHE A 70 -3.28 2.16 12.84
C PHE A 70 -4.72 1.70 12.59
N ASN A 71 -5.19 1.79 11.34
CA ASN A 71 -6.52 1.37 10.90
C ASN A 71 -7.66 1.95 11.75
N LEU A 72 -7.59 3.24 12.07
CA LEU A 72 -8.54 3.93 12.92
C LEU A 72 -9.73 4.49 12.12
N SER A 73 -10.89 4.60 12.75
CA SER A 73 -12.02 5.38 12.21
C SER A 73 -11.70 6.89 12.21
N ASP A 74 -12.55 7.70 11.58
CA ASP A 74 -12.37 9.15 11.55
C ASP A 74 -12.43 9.75 12.96
N GLU A 75 -13.36 9.29 13.79
CA GLU A 75 -13.47 9.66 15.21
C GLU A 75 -12.37 9.02 16.05
N GLY A 76 -12.06 7.73 15.79
CA GLY A 76 -11.06 7.00 16.54
C GLY A 76 -9.64 7.54 16.40
N VAL A 77 -9.28 8.20 15.30
CA VAL A 77 -7.96 8.84 15.19
C VAL A 77 -7.92 10.15 15.99
N GLU A 78 -9.02 10.91 16.05
CA GLU A 78 -9.15 12.09 16.89
C GLU A 78 -8.98 11.72 18.36
N ASP A 79 -9.75 10.74 18.86
CA ASP A 79 -9.65 10.23 20.22
C ASP A 79 -8.23 9.72 20.55
N ALA A 80 -7.64 8.95 19.62
CA ALA A 80 -6.29 8.42 19.81
C ALA A 80 -5.20 9.51 19.91
N ILE A 81 -5.39 10.67 19.26
CA ILE A 81 -4.48 11.81 19.39
C ILE A 81 -4.63 12.44 20.78
N TYR A 82 -5.83 12.53 21.32
CA TYR A 82 -6.04 13.01 22.70
C TYR A 82 -5.43 12.05 23.74
N ASP A 83 -5.61 10.75 23.56
CA ASP A 83 -5.21 9.74 24.55
C ASP A 83 -3.72 9.38 24.49
N SER A 84 -3.10 9.46 23.29
CA SER A 84 -1.74 8.95 23.07
C SER A 84 -0.71 10.07 22.96
N TYR A 85 0.23 10.11 23.89
CA TYR A 85 1.40 10.99 23.80
C TYR A 85 2.19 10.81 22.49
N ALA A 86 2.39 9.56 22.06
CA ALA A 86 3.13 9.27 20.83
C ALA A 86 2.44 9.86 19.57
N PHE A 87 1.10 9.82 19.52
CA PHE A 87 0.35 10.42 18.44
C PHE A 87 0.41 11.94 18.48
N ARG A 88 0.20 12.52 19.66
CA ARG A 88 0.30 13.98 19.85
C ARG A 88 1.68 14.52 19.47
N LYS A 89 2.75 13.84 19.90
CA LYS A 89 4.12 14.15 19.53
C LYS A 89 4.32 14.11 18.02
N PHE A 90 3.86 13.05 17.35
CA PHE A 90 3.94 12.92 15.90
C PHE A 90 3.14 14.00 15.17
N MET A 91 1.97 14.38 15.69
CA MET A 91 1.18 15.51 15.16
C MET A 91 1.86 16.87 15.34
N GLY A 92 2.79 17.01 16.30
CA GLY A 92 3.41 18.27 16.65
C GLY A 92 2.42 19.27 17.27
N ILE A 93 1.37 18.78 17.94
CA ILE A 93 0.30 19.60 18.54
C ILE A 93 0.61 19.86 20.00
N ASN A 94 0.55 21.17 20.39
CA ASN A 94 0.51 21.60 21.78
C ASN A 94 -0.93 21.98 22.16
N PHE A 95 -1.57 21.19 23.02
CA PHE A 95 -2.96 21.43 23.46
C PHE A 95 -3.17 22.73 24.24
N MET A 96 -2.10 23.39 24.69
CA MET A 96 -2.20 24.72 25.31
C MET A 96 -2.47 25.81 24.26
N GLU A 97 -2.13 25.56 22.98
CA GLU A 97 -2.18 26.54 21.90
C GLU A 97 -3.21 26.19 20.83
N GLU A 98 -3.38 24.89 20.56
CA GLU A 98 -4.24 24.42 19.47
C GLU A 98 -4.95 23.11 19.80
N GLN A 99 -6.09 22.89 19.13
CA GLN A 99 -6.92 21.69 19.26
C GLN A 99 -6.61 20.70 18.14
N THR A 100 -6.84 19.41 18.36
CA THR A 100 -6.82 18.38 17.31
C THR A 100 -7.83 18.73 16.20
N PRO A 101 -7.51 18.48 14.92
CA PRO A 101 -8.51 18.54 13.86
C PRO A 101 -9.59 17.49 14.13
N ASP A 102 -10.86 17.85 13.86
CA ASP A 102 -11.98 16.95 14.05
C ASP A 102 -12.14 15.93 12.90
N ALA A 103 -12.93 14.88 13.13
CA ALA A 103 -13.24 13.85 12.16
C ALA A 103 -13.83 14.40 10.85
N THR A 104 -14.67 15.45 10.94
CA THR A 104 -15.28 16.12 9.76
C THR A 104 -14.22 16.82 8.91
N THR A 105 -13.26 17.46 9.55
CA THR A 105 -12.12 18.11 8.87
C THR A 105 -11.25 17.08 8.16
N LEU A 106 -11.01 15.91 8.79
CA LEU A 106 -10.30 14.80 8.17
C LEU A 106 -11.06 14.25 6.95
N CYS A 107 -12.39 14.09 7.04
CA CYS A 107 -13.21 13.68 5.89
C CYS A 107 -13.07 14.65 4.71
N LYS A 108 -13.11 15.97 4.97
CA LYS A 108 -12.93 17.00 3.93
C LYS A 108 -11.53 16.96 3.32
N PHE A 109 -10.52 16.76 4.14
CA PHE A 109 -9.12 16.61 3.67
C PHE A 109 -8.98 15.39 2.77
N ARG A 110 -9.49 14.23 3.17
CA ARG A 110 -9.47 13.01 2.37
C ARG A 110 -10.21 13.20 1.04
N LYS A 111 -11.36 13.86 1.05
CA LYS A 111 -12.10 14.20 -0.18
C LYS A 111 -11.26 15.06 -1.12
N LEU A 112 -10.55 16.06 -0.60
CA LEU A 112 -9.63 16.88 -1.38
C LEU A 112 -8.52 16.05 -2.03
N LEU A 113 -7.91 15.10 -1.29
CA LEU A 113 -6.87 14.22 -1.83
C LEU A 113 -7.41 13.32 -2.94
N ASP A 114 -8.63 12.79 -2.75
CA ASP A 114 -9.30 11.87 -3.67
C ASP A 114 -9.69 12.57 -4.97
N GLU A 115 -10.38 13.72 -4.89
CA GLU A 115 -10.86 14.48 -6.05
C GLU A 115 -9.72 15.01 -6.94
N ASN A 116 -8.54 15.23 -6.37
CA ASN A 116 -7.37 15.75 -7.10
C ASN A 116 -6.29 14.69 -7.37
N GLY A 117 -6.54 13.41 -7.08
CA GLY A 117 -5.60 12.32 -7.35
C GLY A 117 -4.26 12.43 -6.60
N ILE A 118 -4.22 13.16 -5.48
CA ILE A 118 -2.96 13.49 -4.78
C ILE A 118 -2.27 12.25 -4.23
N THR A 119 -3.01 11.22 -3.83
CA THR A 119 -2.41 9.97 -3.34
C THR A 119 -1.61 9.23 -4.42
N LYS A 120 -2.02 9.36 -5.70
CA LYS A 120 -1.22 8.85 -6.81
C LYS A 120 0.08 9.64 -6.94
N LEU A 121 0.05 10.95 -6.78
CA LEU A 121 1.26 11.77 -6.77
C LEU A 121 2.20 11.39 -5.63
N PHE A 122 1.68 11.07 -4.43
CA PHE A 122 2.50 10.54 -3.34
C PHE A 122 3.17 9.22 -3.73
N PHE A 123 2.43 8.34 -4.40
CA PHE A 123 2.98 7.05 -4.85
C PHE A 123 4.07 7.25 -5.92
N ASP A 124 3.86 8.12 -6.86
CA ASP A 124 4.83 8.42 -7.92
C ASP A 124 6.09 9.10 -7.31
N SER A 125 5.92 10.11 -6.44
CA SER A 125 7.02 10.74 -5.69
C SER A 125 7.83 9.71 -4.88
N MET A 126 7.15 8.76 -4.22
CA MET A 126 7.83 7.71 -3.46
C MET A 126 8.64 6.76 -4.35
N LYS A 127 8.14 6.41 -5.54
CA LYS A 127 8.90 5.63 -6.52
C LYS A 127 10.16 6.36 -6.96
N ASP A 128 10.01 7.62 -7.35
CA ASP A 128 11.13 8.47 -7.77
C ASP A 128 12.20 8.59 -6.67
N PHE A 129 11.74 8.71 -5.42
CA PHE A 129 12.63 8.76 -4.27
C PHE A 129 13.42 7.46 -4.07
N LEU A 130 12.76 6.30 -4.21
CA LEU A 130 13.42 5.00 -4.13
C LEU A 130 14.39 4.79 -5.28
N ASP A 131 14.02 5.22 -6.47
CA ASP A 131 14.84 5.10 -7.67
C ASP A 131 16.11 5.94 -7.57
N LYS A 132 16.01 7.22 -7.24
CA LYS A 132 17.14 8.13 -6.99
C LYS A 132 18.12 7.60 -5.93
N ARG A 133 17.67 6.71 -5.03
CA ARG A 133 18.49 6.07 -4.00
C ARG A 133 19.00 4.69 -4.38
N GLY A 134 18.80 4.26 -5.63
CA GLY A 134 19.21 2.94 -6.11
C GLY A 134 18.50 1.79 -5.36
N LYS A 135 17.26 2.01 -4.90
CA LYS A 135 16.45 0.99 -4.23
C LYS A 135 15.51 0.26 -5.18
N MET A 136 15.33 0.73 -6.41
CA MET A 136 14.69 0.03 -7.51
C MET A 136 15.77 -0.60 -8.38
N MET A 137 15.68 -1.92 -8.59
CA MET A 137 16.74 -2.66 -9.30
C MET A 137 16.51 -2.69 -10.81
N HIS A 138 15.31 -2.36 -11.27
CA HIS A 138 14.91 -2.38 -12.68
C HIS A 138 15.07 -3.74 -13.40
N GLY A 139 14.47 -3.87 -14.58
CA GLY A 139 14.61 -5.03 -15.45
C GLY A 139 13.86 -6.29 -15.04
N GLY A 140 13.15 -6.28 -13.92
CA GLY A 140 12.32 -7.43 -13.53
C GLY A 140 11.26 -7.10 -12.47
N SER A 141 10.06 -7.63 -12.70
CA SER A 141 8.90 -7.43 -11.82
C SER A 141 8.35 -8.75 -11.29
N ILE A 142 7.66 -8.66 -10.16
CA ILE A 142 6.80 -9.71 -9.63
C ILE A 142 5.38 -9.14 -9.65
N VAL A 143 4.45 -9.84 -10.27
CA VAL A 143 3.03 -9.46 -10.27
C VAL A 143 2.23 -10.44 -9.43
N ASP A 144 1.35 -9.90 -8.60
CA ASP A 144 0.45 -10.71 -7.77
C ASP A 144 -0.79 -9.90 -7.40
N ALA A 145 -1.85 -10.60 -6.98
CA ALA A 145 -3.10 -9.98 -6.58
C ALA A 145 -3.66 -10.60 -5.29
N SER A 146 -4.31 -9.76 -4.52
CA SER A 146 -4.91 -10.19 -3.26
C SER A 146 -6.33 -9.66 -3.14
N ILE A 147 -7.24 -10.49 -2.62
CA ILE A 147 -8.65 -10.12 -2.40
C ILE A 147 -8.72 -9.26 -1.13
N ILE A 148 -9.44 -8.14 -1.22
CA ILE A 148 -9.87 -7.31 -0.11
C ILE A 148 -11.39 -7.42 -0.01
N GLU A 149 -11.88 -7.85 1.14
CA GLU A 149 -13.31 -8.08 1.33
C GLU A 149 -14.08 -6.76 1.44
N ALA A 150 -15.29 -6.73 0.86
CA ALA A 150 -16.24 -5.63 1.02
C ALA A 150 -17.38 -6.06 1.96
N PRO A 151 -18.06 -5.09 2.62
CA PRO A 151 -19.26 -5.37 3.39
C PRO A 151 -20.33 -6.03 2.53
N THR A 152 -20.87 -7.15 3.00
CA THR A 152 -21.95 -7.88 2.32
C THR A 152 -23.34 -7.42 2.77
N SER A 153 -23.41 -6.54 3.77
CA SER A 153 -24.66 -6.02 4.33
C SER A 153 -25.42 -5.19 3.31
N THR A 154 -26.73 -5.38 3.26
CA THR A 154 -27.68 -4.57 2.51
C THR A 154 -28.47 -3.61 3.41
N LYS A 155 -28.05 -3.48 4.69
CA LYS A 155 -28.67 -2.58 5.66
C LYS A 155 -28.14 -1.14 5.51
N ASN A 156 -28.24 -0.60 4.29
CA ASN A 156 -27.91 0.78 3.98
C ASN A 156 -29.16 1.44 3.35
N GLU A 157 -29.13 2.74 3.16
CA GLU A 157 -30.23 3.54 2.61
C GLU A 157 -30.76 3.00 1.26
N GLU A 158 -29.86 2.48 0.42
CA GLU A 158 -30.21 1.93 -0.90
C GLU A 158 -30.64 0.46 -0.86
N GLY A 159 -30.50 -0.23 0.28
CA GLY A 159 -30.81 -1.65 0.41
C GLY A 159 -29.95 -2.60 -0.48
N LYS A 160 -28.81 -2.12 -0.97
CA LYS A 160 -27.98 -2.84 -1.96
C LYS A 160 -26.51 -2.90 -1.53
N ARG A 161 -25.83 -3.96 -1.92
CA ARG A 161 -24.37 -4.06 -1.86
C ARG A 161 -23.75 -3.03 -2.81
N ASP A 162 -22.44 -2.80 -2.64
CA ASP A 162 -21.67 -1.96 -3.57
C ASP A 162 -21.73 -2.56 -4.99
N PRO A 163 -22.27 -1.85 -6.00
CA PRO A 163 -22.43 -2.40 -7.35
C PRO A 163 -21.11 -2.59 -8.10
N GLU A 164 -20.04 -1.90 -7.69
CA GLU A 164 -18.71 -2.03 -8.31
C GLU A 164 -17.91 -3.20 -7.73
N MET A 165 -18.37 -3.81 -6.62
CA MET A 165 -17.76 -4.97 -5.99
C MET A 165 -18.41 -6.25 -6.46
N HIS A 166 -17.63 -7.32 -6.65
CA HIS A 166 -18.15 -8.59 -7.14
C HIS A 166 -17.72 -9.78 -6.27
N SER A 167 -18.44 -10.91 -6.44
CA SER A 167 -18.12 -12.15 -5.77
C SER A 167 -17.11 -12.97 -6.56
N LEU A 168 -16.17 -13.60 -5.84
CA LEU A 168 -15.20 -14.55 -6.37
C LEU A 168 -15.13 -15.78 -5.49
N LYS A 169 -15.04 -16.97 -6.10
CA LYS A 169 -14.79 -18.22 -5.38
C LYS A 169 -13.30 -18.55 -5.40
N LYS A 170 -12.69 -18.68 -4.21
CA LYS A 170 -11.31 -19.17 -4.06
C LYS A 170 -11.31 -20.45 -3.21
N GLY A 171 -10.96 -21.56 -3.83
CA GLY A 171 -11.17 -22.88 -3.21
C GLY A 171 -12.66 -23.14 -2.99
N ASN A 172 -13.05 -23.45 -1.75
CA ASN A 172 -14.45 -23.68 -1.38
C ASN A 172 -15.13 -22.46 -0.75
N GLN A 173 -14.46 -21.32 -0.65
CA GLN A 173 -14.98 -20.12 -0.01
C GLN A 173 -15.31 -19.02 -1.03
N TRP A 174 -16.46 -18.36 -0.82
CA TRP A 174 -16.86 -17.18 -1.57
C TRP A 174 -16.40 -15.92 -0.86
N TYR A 175 -15.86 -15.00 -1.63
CA TYR A 175 -15.47 -13.66 -1.20
C TYR A 175 -16.26 -12.64 -2.02
N PHE A 176 -16.67 -11.55 -1.37
CA PHE A 176 -17.27 -10.39 -2.04
C PHE A 176 -16.38 -9.19 -1.78
N GLY A 177 -15.96 -8.47 -2.82
CA GLY A 177 -15.07 -7.33 -2.67
C GLY A 177 -14.35 -6.93 -3.94
N GLU A 178 -13.14 -6.43 -3.74
CA GLU A 178 -12.21 -6.00 -4.78
C GLU A 178 -10.98 -6.90 -4.83
N ARG A 179 -10.25 -6.77 -5.91
CA ARG A 179 -8.94 -7.37 -6.10
C ARG A 179 -7.89 -6.27 -6.15
N PHE A 180 -6.93 -6.37 -5.27
CA PHE A 180 -5.81 -5.46 -5.13
C PHE A 180 -4.59 -6.07 -5.82
N HIS A 181 -4.21 -5.51 -6.97
CA HIS A 181 -3.10 -5.98 -7.79
C HIS A 181 -1.88 -5.11 -7.56
N ILE A 182 -0.71 -5.71 -7.42
CA ILE A 182 0.56 -4.99 -7.31
C ILE A 182 1.62 -5.56 -8.25
N GLY A 183 2.43 -4.66 -8.77
CA GLY A 183 3.72 -4.97 -9.38
C GLY A 183 4.83 -4.53 -8.43
N THR A 184 5.77 -5.44 -8.12
CA THR A 184 6.90 -5.17 -7.24
C THR A 184 8.21 -5.47 -7.94
N ASP A 185 9.25 -4.73 -7.61
CA ASP A 185 10.60 -4.97 -8.09
C ASP A 185 11.10 -6.36 -7.67
N SER A 186 11.57 -7.16 -8.62
CA SER A 186 12.00 -8.55 -8.38
C SER A 186 13.26 -8.67 -7.52
N GLY A 187 14.07 -7.63 -7.49
CA GLY A 187 15.29 -7.55 -6.66
C GLY A 187 14.98 -7.21 -5.21
N THR A 188 14.19 -6.17 -4.99
CA THR A 188 13.99 -5.53 -3.68
C THR A 188 12.62 -5.76 -3.05
N GLY A 189 11.59 -6.02 -3.87
CA GLY A 189 10.20 -6.18 -3.43
C GLY A 189 9.43 -4.85 -3.25
N TYR A 190 10.04 -3.68 -3.50
CA TYR A 190 9.31 -2.41 -3.46
C TYR A 190 8.22 -2.36 -4.52
N ILE A 191 7.07 -1.79 -4.14
CA ILE A 191 5.91 -1.67 -5.02
C ILE A 191 6.15 -0.52 -6.01
N HIS A 192 6.01 -0.80 -7.30
CA HIS A 192 6.13 0.20 -8.38
C HIS A 192 4.83 0.41 -9.16
N SER A 193 3.90 -0.55 -9.11
CA SER A 193 2.61 -0.48 -9.80
C SER A 193 1.50 -0.99 -8.88
N VAL A 194 0.32 -0.39 -9.01
CA VAL A 194 -0.87 -0.81 -8.27
C VAL A 194 -2.11 -0.56 -9.10
N GLU A 195 -3.05 -1.52 -9.08
CA GLU A 195 -4.37 -1.40 -9.67
C GLU A 195 -5.41 -2.08 -8.79
N VAL A 196 -6.63 -1.56 -8.81
CA VAL A 196 -7.76 -2.09 -8.05
C VAL A 196 -8.91 -2.37 -9.00
N THR A 197 -9.41 -3.60 -8.98
CA THR A 197 -10.52 -4.04 -9.82
C THR A 197 -11.57 -4.75 -8.99
N ALA A 198 -12.76 -4.97 -9.56
CA ALA A 198 -13.73 -5.89 -8.97
C ALA A 198 -13.14 -7.30 -8.83
N ALA A 199 -13.53 -8.03 -7.78
CA ALA A 199 -12.90 -9.32 -7.46
C ALA A 199 -13.04 -10.37 -8.59
N ASN A 200 -14.04 -10.26 -9.46
CA ASN A 200 -14.29 -11.17 -10.58
C ASN A 200 -13.43 -10.91 -11.82
N VAL A 201 -12.72 -9.76 -11.89
CA VAL A 201 -11.81 -9.47 -12.99
C VAL A 201 -10.63 -10.45 -12.97
N ASN A 202 -10.26 -10.96 -14.15
CA ASN A 202 -9.15 -11.91 -14.23
C ASN A 202 -7.82 -11.20 -13.95
N GLU A 203 -6.98 -11.80 -13.12
CA GLU A 203 -5.67 -11.24 -12.76
C GLU A 203 -4.77 -11.00 -13.98
N ARG A 204 -4.89 -11.82 -15.02
CA ARG A 204 -4.11 -11.71 -16.25
C ARG A 204 -4.45 -10.46 -17.07
N ASP A 205 -5.70 -9.94 -16.94
CA ASP A 205 -6.15 -8.76 -17.70
C ASP A 205 -5.49 -7.48 -17.20
N VAL A 206 -4.95 -7.51 -15.97
CA VAL A 206 -4.33 -6.35 -15.31
C VAL A 206 -2.80 -6.33 -15.48
N VAL A 207 -2.22 -7.44 -15.91
CA VAL A 207 -0.75 -7.58 -16.04
C VAL A 207 -0.10 -6.48 -16.89
N PRO A 208 -0.65 -6.08 -18.06
CA PRO A 208 -0.06 -5.01 -18.87
C PRO A 208 0.11 -3.68 -18.11
N ILE A 209 -0.75 -3.41 -17.13
CA ILE A 209 -0.71 -2.18 -16.32
C ILE A 209 0.35 -2.29 -15.20
N LEU A 210 0.68 -3.51 -14.78
CA LEU A 210 1.58 -3.76 -13.65
C LEU A 210 3.04 -3.89 -14.07
N VAL A 211 3.30 -4.22 -15.33
CA VAL A 211 4.64 -4.40 -15.89
C VAL A 211 5.22 -3.05 -16.29
N ARG A 212 6.51 -2.82 -16.00
CA ARG A 212 7.23 -1.61 -16.39
C ARG A 212 7.80 -1.75 -17.81
N GLU A 213 8.02 -0.64 -18.48
CA GLU A 213 8.59 -0.60 -19.83
C GLU A 213 10.04 -1.16 -19.92
N ASP A 214 10.77 -1.15 -18.81
CA ASP A 214 12.13 -1.68 -18.70
C ASP A 214 12.21 -3.13 -18.22
N ASP A 215 11.08 -3.77 -17.91
CA ASP A 215 11.06 -5.15 -17.44
C ASP A 215 11.42 -6.14 -18.57
N ARG A 216 12.38 -6.99 -18.28
CA ARG A 216 12.79 -8.11 -19.16
C ARG A 216 12.32 -9.45 -18.64
N VAL A 217 12.02 -9.52 -17.35
CA VAL A 217 11.61 -10.75 -16.65
C VAL A 217 10.43 -10.44 -15.73
N VAL A 218 9.38 -11.26 -15.81
CA VAL A 218 8.22 -11.14 -14.91
C VAL A 218 7.96 -12.46 -14.21
N TYR A 219 7.86 -12.40 -12.89
CA TYR A 219 7.53 -13.53 -12.04
C TYR A 219 6.07 -13.45 -11.60
N ALA A 220 5.35 -14.58 -11.67
CA ALA A 220 4.00 -14.68 -11.15
C ALA A 220 3.66 -16.09 -10.65
N ASP A 221 2.53 -16.23 -9.98
CA ASP A 221 2.05 -17.52 -9.49
C ASP A 221 1.42 -18.38 -10.61
N ALA A 222 0.99 -19.57 -10.25
CA ALA A 222 0.39 -20.51 -11.20
C ALA A 222 -0.97 -20.04 -11.76
N GLY A 223 -1.61 -19.04 -11.18
CA GLY A 223 -2.84 -18.41 -11.69
C GLY A 223 -2.60 -17.67 -13.03
N TYR A 224 -1.38 -17.25 -13.28
CA TYR A 224 -0.97 -16.54 -14.49
C TYR A 224 -0.47 -17.47 -15.61
N CYS A 225 -0.53 -18.81 -15.45
CA CYS A 225 -0.09 -19.75 -16.50
C CYS A 225 -0.80 -19.48 -17.82
N GLY A 226 0.00 -19.45 -18.91
CA GLY A 226 -0.50 -19.23 -20.26
C GLY A 226 -0.69 -17.75 -20.64
N ILE A 227 -0.19 -16.83 -19.80
CA ILE A 227 -0.26 -15.38 -20.10
C ILE A 227 0.46 -15.06 -21.42
N GLU A 228 1.58 -15.72 -21.69
CA GLU A 228 2.38 -15.59 -22.90
C GLU A 228 1.65 -15.97 -24.19
N LYS A 229 0.50 -16.65 -24.07
CA LYS A 229 -0.31 -17.12 -25.20
C LYS A 229 -1.44 -16.17 -25.58
N ARG A 230 -1.69 -15.16 -24.75
CA ARG A 230 -2.75 -14.16 -24.99
C ARG A 230 -2.39 -13.25 -26.14
N ASP A 231 -3.38 -12.87 -26.92
CA ASP A 231 -3.17 -12.02 -28.10
C ASP A 231 -2.75 -10.59 -27.74
N ASP A 232 -3.26 -10.03 -26.63
CA ASP A 232 -2.86 -8.73 -26.11
C ASP A 232 -1.39 -8.68 -25.64
N ILE A 233 -0.86 -9.81 -25.18
CA ILE A 233 0.56 -9.94 -24.79
C ILE A 233 1.45 -10.19 -26.01
N LYS A 234 1.02 -11.06 -26.93
CA LYS A 234 1.81 -11.39 -28.13
C LYS A 234 1.96 -10.23 -29.11
N ASN A 235 0.90 -9.41 -29.20
CA ASN A 235 0.86 -8.29 -30.16
C ASN A 235 1.48 -7.01 -29.58
N ASP A 236 1.77 -6.97 -28.28
CA ASP A 236 2.45 -5.85 -27.66
C ASP A 236 3.98 -5.94 -27.91
N PRO A 237 4.62 -4.90 -28.44
CA PRO A 237 6.05 -4.93 -28.80
C PRO A 237 6.96 -5.19 -27.60
N HIS A 238 6.60 -4.74 -26.42
CA HIS A 238 7.39 -4.93 -25.19
C HIS A 238 7.02 -6.23 -24.48
N LEU A 239 5.72 -6.47 -24.21
CA LEU A 239 5.27 -7.63 -23.42
C LEU A 239 5.59 -8.96 -24.12
N SER A 240 5.65 -8.99 -25.47
CA SER A 240 6.05 -10.18 -26.23
C SER A 240 7.50 -10.58 -26.05
N THR A 241 8.37 -9.66 -25.60
CA THR A 241 9.81 -9.92 -25.39
C THR A 241 10.13 -10.37 -23.96
N ILE A 242 9.17 -10.32 -23.04
CA ILE A 242 9.36 -10.63 -21.63
C ILE A 242 9.59 -12.14 -21.41
N ASP A 243 10.57 -12.48 -20.58
CA ASP A 243 10.76 -13.83 -20.03
C ASP A 243 9.75 -14.05 -18.88
N TRP A 244 8.64 -14.72 -19.18
CA TRP A 244 7.57 -15.02 -18.23
C TRP A 244 7.92 -16.21 -17.35
N ARG A 245 8.34 -15.97 -16.12
CA ARG A 245 8.74 -17.00 -15.14
C ARG A 245 7.58 -17.36 -14.22
N ILE A 246 6.56 -17.99 -14.79
CA ILE A 246 5.35 -18.41 -14.10
C ILE A 246 5.56 -19.76 -13.39
N ASN A 247 5.12 -19.89 -12.13
CA ASN A 247 5.12 -21.17 -11.42
C ASN A 247 4.11 -22.14 -12.04
N GLN A 248 4.47 -23.41 -12.12
CA GLN A 248 3.54 -24.41 -12.66
C GLN A 248 2.48 -24.84 -11.64
N GLN A 249 1.29 -25.20 -12.12
CA GLN A 249 0.21 -25.75 -11.28
C GLN A 249 0.58 -27.10 -10.67
N LYS A 250 0.16 -27.34 -9.43
CA LYS A 250 0.47 -28.57 -8.70
C LYS A 250 0.09 -29.88 -9.43
N PRO A 251 -1.08 -30.03 -10.10
CA PRO A 251 -1.41 -31.24 -10.87
C PRO A 251 -0.41 -31.53 -11.98
N TYR A 252 0.00 -30.49 -12.71
CA TYR A 252 1.00 -30.59 -13.77
C TYR A 252 2.37 -31.04 -13.21
N ARG A 253 2.73 -30.56 -12.03
CA ARG A 253 3.95 -31.01 -11.32
C ARG A 253 3.96 -32.52 -11.06
N LYS A 254 2.82 -33.12 -10.68
CA LYS A 254 2.71 -34.56 -10.42
C LYS A 254 2.85 -35.39 -11.69
N ASN A 255 2.29 -34.94 -12.80
CA ASN A 255 2.26 -35.68 -14.06
C ASN A 255 3.59 -35.65 -14.83
N THR A 256 4.40 -34.61 -14.63
CA THR A 256 5.72 -34.45 -15.27
C THR A 256 6.84 -35.11 -14.46
N TRP A 257 6.55 -35.63 -13.29
CA TRP A 257 7.55 -36.20 -12.39
C TRP A 257 7.80 -37.67 -12.66
N LYS A 258 8.49 -37.97 -13.74
CA LYS A 258 9.14 -39.29 -13.90
C LYS A 258 10.45 -39.31 -13.08
N PRO A 259 10.77 -40.39 -12.33
CA PRO A 259 12.05 -40.52 -11.66
C PRO A 259 13.18 -40.47 -12.69
N GLY A 260 14.07 -39.46 -12.61
CA GLY A 260 15.18 -39.31 -13.53
C GLY A 260 15.91 -37.96 -13.38
N GLN A 261 17.04 -37.77 -14.06
CA GLN A 261 17.89 -36.57 -13.96
C GLN A 261 17.18 -35.25 -14.26
N GLY A 262 16.18 -35.23 -15.16
CA GLY A 262 15.38 -34.02 -15.49
C GLY A 262 14.53 -33.47 -14.34
N THR A 263 14.18 -34.33 -13.36
CA THR A 263 13.29 -33.95 -12.24
C THR A 263 13.96 -33.01 -11.24
N TYR A 264 15.29 -33.15 -11.06
CA TYR A 264 16.06 -32.29 -10.15
C TYR A 264 16.09 -30.83 -10.65
N TRP A 265 16.45 -30.63 -11.90
CA TRP A 265 16.53 -29.30 -12.52
C TRP A 265 15.18 -28.60 -12.57
N PHE A 266 14.12 -29.34 -12.87
CA PHE A 266 12.78 -28.79 -12.84
C PHE A 266 12.40 -28.29 -11.45
N LYS A 267 12.61 -29.10 -10.40
CA LYS A 267 12.37 -28.71 -9.01
C LYS A 267 13.19 -27.49 -8.60
N TYR A 268 14.45 -27.47 -8.99
CA TYR A 268 15.34 -26.35 -8.72
C TYR A 268 14.85 -25.07 -9.38
N MET A 269 14.47 -25.11 -10.66
CA MET A 269 13.93 -23.94 -11.36
C MET A 269 12.63 -23.43 -10.74
N GLU A 270 11.69 -24.32 -10.40
CA GLU A 270 10.46 -23.95 -9.71
C GLU A 270 10.73 -23.35 -8.31
N TYR A 271 11.72 -23.87 -7.61
CA TYR A 271 12.16 -23.31 -6.33
C TYR A 271 12.71 -21.89 -6.51
N GLN A 272 13.57 -21.67 -7.51
CA GLN A 272 14.13 -20.33 -7.78
C GLN A 272 13.02 -19.31 -8.14
N LYS A 273 12.05 -19.69 -8.99
CA LYS A 273 10.90 -18.86 -9.28
C LYS A 273 10.12 -18.49 -8.01
N SER A 274 9.81 -19.50 -7.18
CA SER A 274 9.09 -19.31 -5.93
C SER A 274 9.86 -18.44 -4.93
N ARG A 275 11.17 -18.57 -4.86
CA ARG A 275 12.04 -17.75 -4.00
C ARG A 275 11.98 -16.26 -4.38
N VAL A 276 12.03 -15.94 -5.68
CA VAL A 276 11.88 -14.54 -6.14
C VAL A 276 10.47 -14.06 -5.88
N ARG A 277 9.45 -14.83 -6.30
CA ARG A 277 8.04 -14.46 -6.16
C ARG A 277 7.63 -14.20 -4.71
N SER A 278 8.17 -14.94 -3.75
CA SER A 278 7.80 -14.77 -2.33
C SER A 278 8.03 -13.36 -1.78
N LYS A 279 8.86 -12.54 -2.44
CA LYS A 279 9.10 -11.15 -2.03
C LYS A 279 7.83 -10.29 -2.08
N VAL A 280 6.88 -10.58 -3.01
CA VAL A 280 5.60 -9.85 -3.11
C VAL A 280 4.68 -10.10 -1.91
N GLU A 281 4.90 -11.17 -1.17
CA GLU A 281 4.11 -11.49 0.02
C GLU A 281 4.37 -10.49 1.17
N TYR A 282 5.56 -9.88 1.21
CA TYR A 282 5.93 -8.93 2.27
C TYR A 282 5.15 -7.60 2.17
N PRO A 283 5.05 -6.91 1.03
CA PRO A 283 4.13 -5.78 0.86
C PRO A 283 2.68 -6.10 1.25
N PHE A 284 2.15 -7.25 0.83
CA PHE A 284 0.80 -7.65 1.23
C PHE A 284 0.66 -7.90 2.74
N LEU A 285 1.70 -8.45 3.37
CA LEU A 285 1.73 -8.61 4.83
C LEU A 285 1.65 -7.24 5.52
N ILE A 286 2.44 -6.25 5.04
CA ILE A 286 2.43 -4.89 5.59
C ILE A 286 1.02 -4.30 5.47
N ILE A 287 0.45 -4.29 4.27
CA ILE A 287 -0.87 -3.68 4.01
C ILE A 287 -1.98 -4.40 4.81
N LYS A 288 -2.01 -5.74 4.76
CA LYS A 288 -3.12 -6.51 5.35
C LYS A 288 -2.99 -6.75 6.85
N ARG A 289 -1.78 -6.94 7.38
CA ARG A 289 -1.58 -7.29 8.79
C ARG A 289 -1.07 -6.12 9.63
N ILE A 290 -0.08 -5.38 9.12
CA ILE A 290 0.50 -4.28 9.90
C ILE A 290 -0.42 -3.07 9.87
N PHE A 291 -0.91 -2.67 8.67
CA PHE A 291 -1.88 -1.58 8.53
C PHE A 291 -3.34 -2.02 8.69
N GLY A 292 -3.60 -3.32 8.80
CA GLY A 292 -4.94 -3.86 9.08
C GLY A 292 -5.93 -3.77 7.92
N TYR A 293 -5.51 -3.44 6.69
CA TYR A 293 -6.39 -3.30 5.53
C TYR A 293 -6.80 -4.67 4.98
N ARG A 294 -7.80 -5.31 5.62
CA ARG A 294 -8.40 -6.59 5.19
C ARG A 294 -9.78 -6.43 4.56
N LYS A 295 -10.43 -5.31 4.84
CA LYS A 295 -11.74 -4.94 4.30
C LYS A 295 -11.66 -3.55 3.68
N VAL A 296 -12.39 -3.34 2.59
CA VAL A 296 -12.50 -2.03 1.96
C VAL A 296 -13.07 -1.02 2.95
N ARG A 297 -12.54 0.18 2.94
CA ARG A 297 -12.98 1.27 3.81
C ARG A 297 -14.04 2.14 3.13
N TYR A 298 -13.97 2.24 1.82
CA TYR A 298 -14.81 3.15 1.04
C TYR A 298 -15.70 2.39 0.07
N ARG A 299 -16.80 3.04 -0.33
CA ARG A 299 -17.69 2.52 -1.38
C ARG A 299 -17.18 2.99 -2.74
N GLY A 300 -17.19 2.09 -3.73
CA GLY A 300 -16.75 2.30 -5.11
C GLY A 300 -15.25 2.05 -5.33
N LEU A 301 -14.91 1.59 -6.54
CA LEU A 301 -13.53 1.24 -6.91
C LEU A 301 -12.60 2.47 -6.96
N HIS A 302 -13.12 3.63 -7.40
CA HIS A 302 -12.31 4.85 -7.50
C HIS A 302 -11.67 5.22 -6.16
N LYS A 303 -12.47 5.33 -5.09
CA LYS A 303 -11.97 5.70 -3.75
C LYS A 303 -11.02 4.66 -3.17
N ASN A 304 -11.29 3.38 -3.40
CA ASN A 304 -10.41 2.31 -2.95
C ASN A 304 -9.10 2.28 -3.75
N ARG A 305 -9.11 2.60 -5.05
CA ARG A 305 -7.89 2.78 -5.86
C ARG A 305 -7.04 3.96 -5.35
N THR A 306 -7.66 5.10 -5.06
CA THR A 306 -6.98 6.25 -4.46
C THR A 306 -6.36 5.87 -3.12
N HIS A 307 -7.07 5.12 -2.29
CA HIS A 307 -6.56 4.60 -1.03
C HIS A 307 -5.43 3.58 -1.23
N ALA A 308 -5.51 2.75 -2.25
CA ALA A 308 -4.46 1.77 -2.60
C ALA A 308 -3.11 2.44 -2.92
N TYR A 309 -3.12 3.56 -3.66
CA TYR A 309 -1.90 4.34 -3.90
C TYR A 309 -1.25 4.80 -2.60
N LEU A 310 -2.05 5.32 -1.66
CA LEU A 310 -1.52 5.71 -0.34
C LEU A 310 -0.95 4.51 0.40
N LEU A 311 -1.69 3.40 0.51
CA LEU A 311 -1.23 2.20 1.22
C LEU A 311 0.06 1.63 0.65
N CYS A 312 0.23 1.65 -0.68
CA CYS A 312 1.46 1.24 -1.35
C CYS A 312 2.62 2.18 -1.05
N SER A 313 2.38 3.51 -1.03
CA SER A 313 3.38 4.49 -0.61
C SER A 313 3.85 4.24 0.82
N LEU A 314 2.89 4.03 1.73
CA LEU A 314 3.17 3.75 3.14
C LEU A 314 3.88 2.40 3.35
N ALA A 315 3.55 1.38 2.55
CA ALA A 315 4.23 0.09 2.58
C ALA A 315 5.70 0.24 2.13
N ASN A 316 5.95 0.99 1.07
CA ASN A 316 7.30 1.29 0.62
C ASN A 316 8.10 2.08 1.67
N LEU A 317 7.50 3.09 2.31
CA LEU A 317 8.11 3.81 3.42
C LEU A 317 8.45 2.89 4.60
N TYR A 318 7.52 1.99 4.96
CA TYR A 318 7.74 1.00 6.01
C TYR A 318 8.91 0.08 5.69
N MET A 319 8.98 -0.46 4.47
CA MET A 319 10.08 -1.30 4.01
C MET A 319 11.43 -0.56 4.06
N LEU A 320 11.43 0.71 3.62
CA LEU A 320 12.63 1.56 3.66
C LEU A 320 13.09 1.82 5.10
N ALA A 321 12.17 2.05 6.02
CA ALA A 321 12.44 2.26 7.43
C ALA A 321 13.07 1.01 8.08
N GLN A 322 12.54 -0.17 7.78
CA GLN A 322 13.08 -1.44 8.28
C GLN A 322 14.50 -1.71 7.74
N ALA A 323 14.75 -1.43 6.46
CA ALA A 323 16.07 -1.60 5.85
C ALA A 323 17.16 -0.66 6.42
N ARG A 324 16.79 0.36 7.19
CA ARG A 324 17.73 1.28 7.86
C ARG A 324 18.03 0.89 9.30
N GLN A 325 17.23 0.03 9.91
CA GLN A 325 17.57 -0.50 11.22
C GLN A 325 18.73 -1.49 11.03
N PRO A 326 19.87 -1.35 11.75
CA PRO A 326 20.86 -2.42 11.79
C PRO A 326 20.15 -3.66 12.33
N GLU A 327 20.40 -4.81 11.69
CA GLU A 327 19.87 -6.10 12.18
C GLU A 327 20.24 -6.17 13.67
N ALA A 328 19.20 -6.23 14.51
CA ALA A 328 19.39 -6.44 15.94
C ALA A 328 20.00 -7.83 16.09
N THR A 329 21.33 -7.85 16.32
CA THR A 329 22.12 -9.05 16.66
C THR A 329 21.65 -9.64 17.98
#